data_72070bf09cfff768da1fd40c58de9fa5
#
_entry.id   72070bf09cfff768da1fd40c58de9fa5
#
_cell.length_a   1.000
_cell.length_b   1.000
_cell.length_c   1.000
_cell.angle_alpha   90.00
_cell.angle_beta   90.00
_cell.angle_gamma   90.00
#
_symmetry.space_group_name_H-M   'P 1'
#
loop_
_entity.id
_entity.type
_entity.pdbx_description
1 polymer ?
#
loop_
_entity_poly.entity_id
_entity_poly.type
_entity_poly.pdbx_seq_one_letter_code
_entity_poly.pdbx_strand_id
1 'polypeptide(L)'
;MITNIQNKPRSDKMYNLFITSEDEGWEKLCYIIEKSRFLEYTNMEISDLFKSANKEQLDALKEFPCLFTYEGFKGISKVGYLKKISDRGRTYLIEYSFDENIPPIPSMELENISLLLDIRGWEINRTHWAIKDEDLLIRLSDAKLINYKGNNEKVELPKPLEKGNLMVTSVKSYIEAIFHLGNNKDNNTFYRGHSDKIEYKLVPSLFRKDKSGNYKFLDNENLMFNEMILSNSSDFSTDTSTLDKLVRMQHYSLPTRLLDITSNPLIALYFACSSIDKMSIDGEVIVFNVNKSHIKYFDSDKASCISNLAKLSKRDKENIVFHSDIEEFNKQQVVGRLLHYIMEEKPFFQPRIIPTDLQDILCVKSKRSNSRINSQSGAFLLFGHEAVMDEKGTEDIEVKRITIRNKKEILDELDVLNINDSTVFPYIENTARYIAAKFEFINP
;
A
#
# COMPACT_ATOMS: atom_id res chain seq x y z
N MET A 1 -43.53 -17.30 -3.45
CA MET A 1 -42.84 -18.09 -2.41
C MET A 1 -41.39 -17.61 -2.45
N ILE A 2 -41.05 -16.69 -1.58
CA ILE A 2 -39.71 -16.12 -1.46
C ILE A 2 -38.96 -16.99 -0.46
N THR A 3 -38.03 -17.79 -0.95
CA THR A 3 -37.16 -18.61 -0.12
C THR A 3 -36.10 -17.71 0.53
N ASN A 4 -36.25 -17.48 1.82
CA ASN A 4 -35.23 -16.90 2.69
C ASN A 4 -34.01 -17.82 2.68
N ILE A 5 -32.94 -17.37 2.02
CA ILE A 5 -31.58 -17.91 2.22
C ILE A 5 -31.09 -17.27 3.52
N GLN A 6 -31.28 -17.98 4.63
CA GLN A 6 -30.63 -17.65 5.90
C GLN A 6 -29.12 -17.76 5.72
N ASN A 7 -28.42 -16.63 5.69
CA ASN A 7 -26.98 -16.58 5.91
C ASN A 7 -26.69 -17.04 7.36
N LYS A 8 -26.38 -18.33 7.50
CA LYS A 8 -25.83 -18.86 8.75
C LYS A 8 -24.40 -18.32 8.85
N PRO A 9 -24.03 -17.60 9.93
CA PRO A 9 -22.66 -17.14 10.10
C PRO A 9 -21.74 -18.37 10.08
N ARG A 10 -20.62 -18.29 9.34
CA ARG A 10 -19.60 -19.34 9.33
C ARG A 10 -18.96 -19.37 10.71
N SER A 11 -19.33 -20.34 11.54
CA SER A 11 -18.84 -20.55 12.92
C SER A 11 -17.32 -20.73 13.03
N ASP A 12 -16.67 -21.03 11.92
CA ASP A 12 -15.27 -21.48 11.87
C ASP A 12 -14.25 -20.32 11.81
N LYS A 13 -14.72 -19.05 11.85
CA LYS A 13 -13.88 -17.86 11.68
C LYS A 13 -14.09 -16.80 12.74
N MET A 14 -14.75 -17.08 13.83
CA MET A 14 -14.97 -16.12 14.91
C MET A 14 -14.37 -16.62 16.21
N TYR A 15 -13.99 -15.70 17.09
CA TYR A 15 -13.53 -16.04 18.42
C TYR A 15 -14.04 -15.06 19.49
N ASN A 16 -14.11 -15.53 20.73
CA ASN A 16 -14.42 -14.70 21.89
C ASN A 16 -13.13 -14.11 22.45
N LEU A 17 -13.04 -12.79 22.54
CA LEU A 17 -11.96 -12.08 23.22
C LEU A 17 -12.42 -11.67 24.61
N PHE A 18 -11.72 -12.13 25.63
CA PHE A 18 -11.93 -11.75 27.03
C PHE A 18 -10.70 -11.00 27.55
N ILE A 19 -10.92 -9.77 28.00
CA ILE A 19 -9.87 -8.94 28.63
C ILE A 19 -10.30 -8.60 30.05
N THR A 20 -9.37 -8.70 31.00
CA THR A 20 -9.60 -8.31 32.39
C THR A 20 -8.46 -7.50 32.98
N SER A 21 -8.78 -6.57 33.91
CA SER A 21 -7.83 -5.89 34.75
C SER A 21 -7.51 -6.64 36.07
N GLU A 22 -8.30 -7.68 36.40
CA GLU A 22 -8.13 -8.43 37.63
C GLU A 22 -6.92 -9.35 37.54
N ASP A 23 -5.98 -9.17 38.47
CA ASP A 23 -4.85 -10.10 38.63
C ASP A 23 -5.38 -11.50 38.95
N GLU A 24 -4.85 -12.53 38.27
CA GLU A 24 -5.28 -13.93 38.36
C GLU A 24 -6.77 -14.17 38.00
N GLY A 25 -7.42 -13.23 37.30
CA GLY A 25 -8.84 -13.31 36.95
C GLY A 25 -9.22 -14.58 36.16
N TRP A 26 -8.27 -15.16 35.42
CA TRP A 26 -8.49 -16.35 34.61
C TRP A 26 -8.12 -17.67 35.32
N GLU A 27 -7.65 -17.65 36.57
CA GLU A 27 -7.20 -18.88 37.26
C GLU A 27 -8.34 -19.73 37.82
N LYS A 28 -9.54 -19.13 38.03
CA LYS A 28 -10.67 -19.79 38.70
C LYS A 28 -11.58 -20.62 37.78
N LEU A 29 -11.31 -20.69 36.49
CA LEU A 29 -12.14 -21.34 35.45
C LEU A 29 -13.60 -20.85 35.40
N CYS A 30 -13.91 -19.76 36.06
CA CYS A 30 -15.16 -19.04 35.98
C CYS A 30 -14.91 -17.54 36.19
N TYR A 31 -15.70 -16.70 35.52
CA TYR A 31 -15.57 -15.26 35.63
C TYR A 31 -16.94 -14.59 35.56
N ILE A 32 -17.13 -13.47 36.25
CA ILE A 32 -18.35 -12.67 36.20
C ILE A 32 -18.07 -11.42 35.38
N ILE A 33 -18.80 -11.22 34.30
CA ILE A 33 -18.71 -10.06 33.45
C ILE A 33 -20.02 -9.26 33.42
N GLU A 34 -19.95 -7.94 33.48
CA GLU A 34 -21.14 -7.10 33.34
C GLU A 34 -21.71 -7.17 31.92
N LYS A 35 -23.03 -7.21 31.79
CA LYS A 35 -23.69 -7.22 30.47
C LYS A 35 -23.41 -5.96 29.65
N SER A 36 -23.15 -4.85 30.31
CA SER A 36 -22.71 -3.61 29.64
C SER A 36 -21.35 -3.74 28.94
N ARG A 37 -20.57 -4.77 29.29
CA ARG A 37 -19.25 -5.07 28.71
C ARG A 37 -19.28 -6.17 27.66
N PHE A 38 -20.44 -6.77 27.42
CA PHE A 38 -20.65 -7.76 26.37
C PHE A 38 -20.86 -7.06 25.04
N LEU A 39 -20.17 -7.51 23.99
CA LEU A 39 -20.13 -6.95 22.64
C LEU A 39 -19.43 -5.57 22.52
N GLU A 40 -18.79 -5.04 23.57
CA GLU A 40 -17.90 -3.89 23.39
C GLU A 40 -16.78 -4.25 22.41
N TYR A 41 -16.43 -3.31 21.53
CA TYR A 41 -15.41 -3.48 20.46
C TYR A 41 -15.70 -4.64 19.47
N THR A 42 -16.94 -5.12 19.41
CA THR A 42 -17.40 -6.05 18.40
C THR A 42 -17.87 -5.26 17.17
N ASN A 43 -17.61 -5.78 15.97
CA ASN A 43 -18.11 -5.20 14.72
C ASN A 43 -19.65 -5.10 14.77
N MET A 44 -20.21 -4.02 14.19
CA MET A 44 -21.66 -3.73 14.25
C MET A 44 -22.49 -4.90 13.69
N GLU A 45 -22.07 -5.47 12.56
CA GLU A 45 -22.80 -6.59 11.92
C GLU A 45 -22.82 -7.83 12.82
N ILE A 46 -21.72 -8.14 13.49
CA ILE A 46 -21.62 -9.26 14.44
C ILE A 46 -22.37 -8.92 15.73
N SER A 47 -22.26 -7.70 16.22
CA SER A 47 -23.00 -7.24 17.39
C SER A 47 -24.52 -7.39 17.17
N ASP A 48 -25.02 -7.05 15.97
CA ASP A 48 -26.45 -7.22 15.61
C ASP A 48 -26.91 -8.69 15.64
N LEU A 49 -26.02 -9.64 15.34
CA LEU A 49 -26.30 -11.08 15.42
C LEU A 49 -26.46 -11.59 16.85
N PHE A 50 -25.77 -10.98 17.83
CA PHE A 50 -25.70 -11.47 19.21
C PHE A 50 -26.35 -10.53 20.24
N LYS A 51 -26.82 -9.34 19.86
CA LYS A 51 -27.34 -8.32 20.76
C LYS A 51 -28.55 -8.73 21.58
N SER A 52 -29.36 -9.67 21.09
CA SER A 52 -30.53 -10.18 21.83
C SER A 52 -30.14 -11.11 22.95
N ALA A 53 -28.91 -11.65 22.93
CA ALA A 53 -28.34 -12.54 23.93
C ALA A 53 -29.34 -13.67 24.37
N ASN A 54 -30.14 -14.16 23.41
CA ASN A 54 -31.05 -15.28 23.66
C ASN A 54 -30.26 -16.59 23.82
N LYS A 55 -30.94 -17.65 24.27
CA LYS A 55 -30.31 -18.92 24.56
C LYS A 55 -29.55 -19.50 23.35
N GLU A 56 -30.11 -19.41 22.15
CA GLU A 56 -29.51 -19.93 20.93
C GLU A 56 -28.24 -19.16 20.56
N GLN A 57 -28.28 -17.82 20.71
CA GLN A 57 -27.09 -16.97 20.46
C GLN A 57 -25.98 -17.24 21.49
N LEU A 58 -26.32 -17.35 22.77
CA LEU A 58 -25.36 -17.67 23.82
C LEU A 58 -24.76 -19.11 23.67
N ASP A 59 -25.57 -20.06 23.21
CA ASP A 59 -25.11 -21.41 22.94
C ASP A 59 -24.14 -21.44 21.74
N ALA A 60 -24.41 -20.63 20.72
CA ALA A 60 -23.47 -20.50 19.57
C ALA A 60 -22.10 -19.93 19.95
N LEU A 61 -22.02 -19.02 20.94
CA LEU A 61 -20.74 -18.46 21.41
C LEU A 61 -19.85 -19.50 22.10
N LYS A 62 -20.39 -20.62 22.54
CA LYS A 62 -19.61 -21.73 23.16
C LYS A 62 -18.83 -22.55 22.13
N GLU A 63 -19.23 -22.50 20.87
CA GLU A 63 -18.55 -23.17 19.77
C GLU A 63 -17.30 -22.43 19.32
N PHE A 64 -17.18 -21.12 19.67
CA PHE A 64 -16.04 -20.32 19.28
C PHE A 64 -14.87 -20.49 20.24
N PRO A 65 -13.62 -20.56 19.73
CA PRO A 65 -12.47 -20.48 20.60
C PRO A 65 -12.44 -19.16 21.36
N CYS A 66 -11.81 -19.15 22.51
CA CYS A 66 -11.70 -18.00 23.38
C CYS A 66 -10.25 -17.63 23.62
N LEU A 67 -9.91 -16.36 23.51
CA LEU A 67 -8.66 -15.82 23.97
C LEU A 67 -8.90 -15.06 25.29
N PHE A 68 -8.28 -15.54 26.35
CA PHE A 68 -8.31 -14.95 27.68
C PHE A 68 -6.99 -14.20 27.92
N THR A 69 -7.05 -12.87 28.06
CA THR A 69 -5.88 -12.00 28.22
C THR A 69 -6.09 -10.94 29.30
N TYR A 70 -5.07 -10.17 29.61
CA TYR A 70 -5.09 -9.12 30.62
C TYR A 70 -4.89 -7.74 29.99
N GLU A 71 -5.40 -6.70 30.66
CA GLU A 71 -5.24 -5.33 30.22
C GLU A 71 -3.75 -4.96 30.04
N GLY A 72 -3.46 -4.22 28.95
CA GLY A 72 -2.12 -3.75 28.62
C GLY A 72 -1.15 -4.86 28.19
N PHE A 73 -1.65 -5.99 27.67
CA PHE A 73 -0.84 -7.17 27.28
C PHE A 73 0.06 -7.69 28.40
N LYS A 74 -0.40 -7.60 29.65
CA LYS A 74 0.34 -8.08 30.83
C LYS A 74 0.14 -9.58 31.05
N GLY A 75 1.05 -10.20 31.75
CA GLY A 75 0.91 -11.60 32.19
C GLY A 75 0.90 -12.62 31.07
N ILE A 76 0.11 -13.67 31.25
CA ILE A 76 0.04 -14.83 30.38
C ILE A 76 -1.38 -14.99 29.86
N SER A 77 -1.54 -14.98 28.55
CA SER A 77 -2.81 -15.28 27.87
C SER A 77 -2.99 -16.76 27.68
N LYS A 78 -4.23 -17.21 27.68
CA LYS A 78 -4.62 -18.62 27.52
C LYS A 78 -5.72 -18.75 26.47
N VAL A 79 -5.71 -19.86 25.73
CA VAL A 79 -6.77 -20.20 24.78
C VAL A 79 -7.65 -21.30 25.38
N GLY A 80 -8.94 -21.24 25.12
CA GLY A 80 -9.89 -22.24 25.63
C GLY A 80 -11.27 -22.10 25.04
N TYR A 81 -12.29 -22.67 25.71
CA TYR A 81 -13.68 -22.67 25.26
C TYR A 81 -14.62 -22.43 26.42
N LEU A 82 -15.74 -21.74 26.13
CA LEU A 82 -16.84 -21.57 27.08
C LEU A 82 -17.58 -22.88 27.28
N LYS A 83 -17.76 -23.30 28.55
CA LYS A 83 -18.58 -24.46 28.93
C LYS A 83 -20.01 -24.06 29.20
N LYS A 84 -20.19 -22.93 29.87
CA LYS A 84 -21.53 -22.48 30.30
C LYS A 84 -21.56 -20.96 30.41
N ILE A 85 -22.69 -20.38 30.01
CA ILE A 85 -23.00 -18.97 30.19
C ILE A 85 -24.29 -18.91 31.00
N SER A 86 -24.27 -18.28 32.17
CA SER A 86 -25.43 -18.14 33.06
C SER A 86 -25.79 -16.68 33.19
N ASP A 87 -27.02 -16.32 32.77
CA ASP A 87 -27.55 -14.98 32.94
C ASP A 87 -27.91 -14.75 34.42
N ARG A 88 -27.36 -13.71 35.03
CA ARG A 88 -27.59 -13.27 36.41
C ARG A 88 -28.21 -11.88 36.50
N GLY A 89 -29.01 -11.52 35.51
CA GLY A 89 -29.65 -10.22 35.43
C GLY A 89 -28.77 -9.12 34.90
N ARG A 90 -27.91 -8.51 35.72
CA ARG A 90 -26.97 -7.45 35.29
C ARG A 90 -25.63 -8.00 34.79
N THR A 91 -25.31 -9.26 35.04
CA THR A 91 -24.04 -9.89 34.76
C THR A 91 -24.22 -11.25 34.05
N TYR A 92 -23.21 -11.70 33.37
CA TYR A 92 -23.02 -13.08 32.95
C TYR A 92 -21.99 -13.76 33.85
N LEU A 93 -22.30 -14.95 34.34
CA LEU A 93 -21.29 -15.88 34.85
C LEU A 93 -20.89 -16.80 33.70
N ILE A 94 -19.66 -16.76 33.32
CA ILE A 94 -19.05 -17.67 32.33
C ILE A 94 -18.25 -18.74 33.07
N GLU A 95 -18.39 -19.99 32.63
CA GLU A 95 -17.57 -21.13 33.04
C GLU A 95 -16.82 -21.60 31.77
N TYR A 96 -15.52 -21.84 31.86
CA TYR A 96 -14.67 -22.15 30.70
C TYR A 96 -13.63 -23.21 31.07
N SER A 97 -12.95 -23.73 30.05
CA SER A 97 -11.73 -24.56 30.20
C SER A 97 -10.69 -24.08 29.21
N PHE A 98 -9.43 -24.23 29.59
CA PHE A 98 -8.33 -24.02 28.66
C PHE A 98 -8.11 -25.26 27.81
N ASP A 99 -7.58 -25.03 26.59
CA ASP A 99 -7.15 -26.11 25.71
C ASP A 99 -5.74 -26.56 26.13
N GLU A 100 -5.65 -27.78 26.65
CA GLU A 100 -4.37 -28.36 27.13
C GLU A 100 -3.33 -28.54 26.01
N ASN A 101 -3.77 -28.60 24.76
CA ASN A 101 -2.87 -28.73 23.61
C ASN A 101 -2.25 -27.38 23.19
N ILE A 102 -2.75 -26.26 23.73
CA ILE A 102 -2.27 -24.93 23.42
C ILE A 102 -1.48 -24.38 24.62
N PRO A 103 -0.17 -24.16 24.47
CA PRO A 103 0.62 -23.65 25.58
C PRO A 103 0.19 -22.21 25.96
N PRO A 104 0.33 -21.83 27.24
CA PRO A 104 0.13 -20.45 27.64
C PRO A 104 1.04 -19.49 26.86
N ILE A 105 0.50 -18.37 26.42
CA ILE A 105 1.17 -17.40 25.54
C ILE A 105 1.53 -16.17 26.36
N PRO A 106 2.80 -15.71 26.39
CA PRO A 106 3.15 -14.42 26.98
C PRO A 106 2.35 -13.30 26.29
N SER A 107 1.56 -12.55 27.05
CA SER A 107 0.62 -11.57 26.47
C SER A 107 1.34 -10.50 25.63
N MET A 108 2.61 -10.19 25.95
CA MET A 108 3.47 -9.31 25.15
C MET A 108 3.68 -9.80 23.70
N GLU A 109 3.64 -11.11 23.46
CA GLU A 109 3.77 -11.65 22.10
C GLU A 109 2.50 -11.41 21.27
N LEU A 110 1.33 -11.30 21.92
CA LEU A 110 0.07 -10.94 21.27
C LEU A 110 0.04 -9.47 20.83
N GLU A 111 0.82 -8.58 21.45
CA GLU A 111 0.92 -7.17 21.06
C GLU A 111 1.40 -7.05 19.61
N ASN A 112 2.37 -7.87 19.21
CA ASN A 112 2.93 -7.86 17.85
C ASN A 112 1.93 -8.28 16.77
N ILE A 113 0.91 -9.06 17.14
CA ILE A 113 -0.12 -9.58 16.23
C ILE A 113 -1.52 -9.06 16.57
N SER A 114 -1.64 -8.08 17.46
CA SER A 114 -2.92 -7.54 17.93
C SER A 114 -3.84 -7.12 16.80
N LEU A 115 -3.31 -6.49 15.75
CA LEU A 115 -4.07 -6.12 14.55
C LEU A 115 -4.57 -7.32 13.76
N LEU A 116 -3.82 -8.42 13.71
CA LEU A 116 -4.24 -9.67 13.05
C LEU A 116 -5.33 -10.39 13.83
N LEU A 117 -5.43 -10.11 15.13
CA LEU A 117 -6.48 -10.59 16.03
C LEU A 117 -7.67 -9.62 16.14
N ASP A 118 -7.70 -8.54 15.33
CA ASP A 118 -8.68 -7.43 15.41
C ASP A 118 -8.78 -6.82 16.82
N ILE A 119 -7.66 -6.80 17.57
CA ILE A 119 -7.54 -6.11 18.86
C ILE A 119 -7.09 -4.68 18.59
N ARG A 120 -7.97 -3.70 18.82
CA ARG A 120 -7.73 -2.29 18.45
C ARG A 120 -7.11 -1.51 19.63
N GLY A 121 -6.23 -0.57 19.35
CA GLY A 121 -5.34 0.13 20.26
C GLY A 121 -5.79 0.34 21.71
N TRP A 122 -6.91 1.02 21.98
CA TRP A 122 -7.41 1.26 23.35
C TRP A 122 -8.21 0.09 23.93
N GLU A 123 -8.64 -0.87 23.13
CA GLU A 123 -9.44 -2.01 23.54
C GLU A 123 -8.74 -2.85 24.61
N ILE A 124 -7.44 -3.07 24.46
CA ILE A 124 -6.64 -3.85 25.41
C ILE A 124 -6.56 -3.26 26.82
N ASN A 125 -6.92 -2.00 26.99
CA ASN A 125 -6.89 -1.33 28.29
C ASN A 125 -8.28 -1.28 28.97
N ARG A 126 -9.18 -2.18 28.58
CA ARG A 126 -10.54 -2.18 29.10
C ARG A 126 -11.07 -3.60 29.30
N THR A 127 -11.54 -3.89 30.50
CA THR A 127 -12.22 -5.16 30.81
C THR A 127 -13.50 -5.29 30.01
N HIS A 128 -13.61 -6.30 29.12
CA HIS A 128 -14.77 -6.54 28.27
C HIS A 128 -14.79 -7.94 27.65
N TRP A 129 -15.89 -8.26 26.96
CA TRP A 129 -16.07 -9.44 26.13
C TRP A 129 -16.49 -9.02 24.73
N ALA A 130 -15.59 -9.20 23.76
CA ALA A 130 -15.84 -8.96 22.34
C ALA A 130 -15.95 -10.27 21.54
N ILE A 131 -16.61 -10.18 20.38
CA ILE A 131 -16.60 -11.25 19.37
C ILE A 131 -15.84 -10.70 18.17
N LYS A 132 -14.84 -11.43 17.71
CA LYS A 132 -13.94 -11.02 16.62
C LYS A 132 -14.16 -11.91 15.39
N ASP A 133 -14.13 -11.28 14.20
CA ASP A 133 -14.26 -11.97 12.90
C ASP A 133 -12.87 -12.39 12.38
N GLU A 134 -12.18 -13.22 13.19
CA GLU A 134 -10.85 -13.75 12.85
C GLU A 134 -10.72 -15.19 13.35
N ASP A 135 -10.00 -16.02 12.61
CA ASP A 135 -9.67 -17.36 13.04
C ASP A 135 -8.48 -17.33 14.04
N LEU A 136 -8.81 -17.33 15.33
CA LEU A 136 -7.83 -17.23 16.40
C LEU A 136 -6.70 -18.27 16.27
N LEU A 137 -7.05 -19.53 16.02
CA LEU A 137 -6.08 -20.62 16.04
C LEU A 137 -5.15 -20.55 14.84
N ILE A 138 -5.67 -20.18 13.69
CA ILE A 138 -4.83 -19.96 12.49
C ILE A 138 -3.90 -18.77 12.73
N ARG A 139 -4.41 -17.63 13.23
CA ARG A 139 -3.59 -16.43 13.48
C ARG A 139 -2.45 -16.69 14.47
N LEU A 140 -2.74 -17.42 15.57
CA LEU A 140 -1.72 -17.79 16.54
C LEU A 140 -0.70 -18.81 15.97
N SER A 141 -1.14 -19.71 15.11
CA SER A 141 -0.26 -20.68 14.43
C SER A 141 0.65 -20.00 13.40
N ASP A 142 0.11 -19.09 12.58
CA ASP A 142 0.87 -18.31 11.60
C ASP A 142 1.95 -17.44 12.27
N ALA A 143 1.65 -16.93 13.47
CA ALA A 143 2.60 -16.22 14.31
C ALA A 143 3.61 -17.13 15.04
N LYS A 144 3.51 -18.46 14.86
CA LYS A 144 4.34 -19.48 15.55
C LYS A 144 4.23 -19.47 17.08
N LEU A 145 3.13 -18.94 17.61
CA LEU A 145 2.85 -18.92 19.04
C LEU A 145 2.26 -20.25 19.53
N ILE A 146 1.65 -21.01 18.63
CA ILE A 146 1.10 -22.35 18.91
C ILE A 146 1.41 -23.32 17.76
N ASN A 147 1.39 -24.63 18.05
CA ASN A 147 1.47 -25.68 17.05
C ASN A 147 0.06 -26.23 16.78
N TYR A 148 -0.74 -25.55 15.99
CA TYR A 148 -2.08 -25.97 15.62
C TYR A 148 -2.09 -26.56 14.21
N LYS A 149 -2.43 -27.85 14.10
CA LYS A 149 -2.72 -28.53 12.82
C LYS A 149 -4.23 -28.67 12.74
N GLY A 150 -4.91 -27.69 12.15
CA GLY A 150 -6.35 -27.75 11.92
C GLY A 150 -6.75 -28.99 11.11
N ASN A 151 -7.97 -29.51 11.33
CA ASN A 151 -8.57 -30.56 10.51
C ASN A 151 -8.71 -30.05 9.07
N ASN A 152 -7.82 -30.50 8.22
CA ASN A 152 -7.81 -30.18 6.80
C ASN A 152 -8.95 -30.94 6.09
N GLU A 153 -10.13 -30.35 5.95
CA GLU A 153 -10.80 -30.46 4.65
C GLU A 153 -10.01 -29.51 3.72
N LYS A 154 -9.50 -30.09 2.63
CA LYS A 154 -8.72 -29.38 1.62
C LYS A 154 -9.52 -28.26 0.98
N VAL A 155 -9.57 -27.09 1.61
CA VAL A 155 -9.47 -25.85 0.90
C VAL A 155 -7.96 -25.65 0.73
N GLU A 156 -7.46 -25.73 -0.48
CA GLU A 156 -6.10 -25.34 -0.77
C GLU A 156 -5.93 -23.90 -0.30
N LEU A 157 -5.45 -23.72 0.93
CA LEU A 157 -4.79 -22.49 1.35
C LEU A 157 -3.67 -22.29 0.34
N PRO A 158 -3.52 -21.09 -0.21
CA PRO A 158 -2.32 -20.79 -0.97
C PRO A 158 -1.15 -21.15 -0.04
N LYS A 159 -0.28 -22.06 -0.53
CA LYS A 159 0.97 -22.49 0.12
C LYS A 159 1.64 -21.26 0.74
N PRO A 160 2.34 -21.38 1.90
CA PRO A 160 3.15 -20.29 2.41
C PRO A 160 3.92 -19.76 1.23
N LEU A 161 3.68 -18.50 0.90
CA LEU A 161 4.18 -17.86 -0.31
C LEU A 161 5.69 -18.12 -0.38
N GLU A 162 6.07 -19.04 -1.26
CA GLU A 162 7.46 -19.14 -1.68
C GLU A 162 7.91 -17.72 -1.99
N LYS A 163 9.08 -17.34 -1.50
CA LYS A 163 9.70 -16.04 -1.76
C LYS A 163 9.69 -15.78 -3.28
N GLY A 164 8.59 -15.24 -3.82
CA GLY A 164 8.51 -15.06 -5.25
C GLY A 164 7.30 -14.29 -5.80
N ASN A 165 6.07 -14.58 -5.44
CA ASN A 165 4.93 -13.85 -6.06
C ASN A 165 3.73 -13.79 -5.10
N LEU A 166 3.62 -12.69 -4.37
CA LEU A 166 2.40 -12.30 -3.66
C LEU A 166 1.29 -12.08 -4.68
N MET A 167 0.19 -12.83 -4.59
CA MET A 167 -0.97 -12.69 -5.47
C MET A 167 -2.20 -12.35 -4.63
N VAL A 168 -2.94 -11.32 -5.03
CA VAL A 168 -4.13 -10.83 -4.33
C VAL A 168 -5.33 -10.73 -5.27
N THR A 169 -6.53 -10.90 -4.71
CA THR A 169 -7.79 -10.94 -5.44
C THR A 169 -8.87 -10.03 -4.84
N SER A 170 -8.56 -9.28 -3.76
CA SER A 170 -9.45 -8.35 -3.08
C SER A 170 -8.66 -7.22 -2.43
N VAL A 171 -9.31 -6.12 -2.08
CA VAL A 171 -8.70 -5.02 -1.31
C VAL A 171 -8.24 -5.51 0.06
N LYS A 172 -9.00 -6.39 0.73
CA LYS A 172 -8.61 -6.98 2.01
C LYS A 172 -7.29 -7.72 1.89
N SER A 173 -7.18 -8.68 0.96
CA SER A 173 -5.95 -9.46 0.76
C SER A 173 -4.75 -8.59 0.33
N TYR A 174 -5.02 -7.49 -0.38
CA TYR A 174 -3.98 -6.52 -0.74
C TYR A 174 -3.44 -5.75 0.47
N ILE A 175 -4.32 -5.28 1.35
CA ILE A 175 -3.92 -4.58 2.58
C ILE A 175 -3.10 -5.53 3.47
N GLU A 176 -3.52 -6.77 3.63
CA GLU A 176 -2.78 -7.81 4.36
C GLU A 176 -1.38 -8.02 3.75
N ALA A 177 -1.28 -8.09 2.42
CA ALA A 177 0.00 -8.22 1.72
C ALA A 177 0.93 -7.02 1.97
N ILE A 178 0.41 -5.79 1.96
CA ILE A 178 1.18 -4.58 2.26
C ILE A 178 1.74 -4.61 3.68
N PHE A 179 0.94 -4.96 4.67
CA PHE A 179 1.40 -5.07 6.05
C PHE A 179 2.41 -6.21 6.23
N HIS A 180 2.23 -7.32 5.54
CA HIS A 180 3.16 -8.46 5.59
C HIS A 180 4.53 -8.15 4.98
N LEU A 181 4.58 -7.29 3.95
CA LEU A 181 5.85 -6.84 3.37
C LEU A 181 6.71 -6.01 4.33
N GLY A 182 6.09 -5.50 5.41
CA GLY A 182 6.74 -4.78 6.49
C GLY A 182 7.34 -3.43 6.06
N ASN A 183 7.35 -2.48 6.99
CA ASN A 183 8.06 -1.21 6.82
C ASN A 183 9.38 -1.26 7.60
N ASN A 184 10.51 -1.15 6.91
CA ASN A 184 11.77 -0.86 7.58
C ASN A 184 11.75 0.60 8.04
N LYS A 185 12.10 0.88 9.31
CA LYS A 185 12.12 2.24 9.89
C LYS A 185 13.04 3.20 9.14
N ASP A 186 14.04 2.69 8.43
CA ASP A 186 15.03 3.49 7.68
C ASP A 186 14.60 3.80 6.25
N ASN A 187 13.52 3.18 5.77
CA ASN A 187 13.01 3.36 4.42
C ASN A 187 11.65 4.06 4.40
N ASN A 188 11.36 4.73 3.29
CA ASN A 188 10.00 5.13 2.94
C ASN A 188 9.49 4.24 1.81
N THR A 189 8.24 3.83 1.92
CA THR A 189 7.61 2.96 0.92
C THR A 189 6.78 3.78 -0.05
N PHE A 190 6.95 3.50 -1.34
CA PHE A 190 6.14 4.02 -2.43
C PHE A 190 5.61 2.89 -3.27
N TYR A 191 4.60 3.18 -4.08
CA TYR A 191 3.87 2.17 -4.85
C TYR A 191 3.65 2.64 -6.29
N ARG A 192 3.51 1.68 -7.21
CA ARG A 192 3.09 1.92 -8.59
C ARG A 192 2.24 0.77 -9.09
N GLY A 193 1.10 1.05 -9.72
CA GLY A 193 0.24 0.06 -10.35
C GLY A 193 0.55 -0.10 -11.84
N HIS A 194 0.64 -1.35 -12.30
CA HIS A 194 0.67 -1.72 -13.70
C HIS A 194 -0.54 -2.59 -14.04
N SER A 195 -1.32 -2.19 -15.01
CA SER A 195 -2.48 -2.97 -15.44
C SER A 195 -2.12 -4.21 -16.27
N ASP A 196 -0.88 -4.35 -16.68
CA ASP A 196 -0.34 -5.52 -17.37
C ASP A 196 1.08 -5.79 -16.87
N LYS A 197 1.25 -6.85 -16.06
CA LYS A 197 2.53 -7.19 -15.43
C LYS A 197 3.59 -7.67 -16.41
N ILE A 198 3.20 -8.06 -17.63
CA ILE A 198 4.13 -8.58 -18.64
C ILE A 198 4.62 -7.45 -19.55
N GLU A 199 3.68 -6.61 -20.00
CA GLU A 199 3.96 -5.54 -20.96
C GLU A 199 4.67 -4.34 -20.33
N TYR A 200 4.21 -3.93 -19.12
CA TYR A 200 4.73 -2.72 -18.49
C TYR A 200 6.01 -2.99 -17.72
N LYS A 201 6.99 -2.11 -17.93
CA LYS A 201 8.32 -2.16 -17.30
C LYS A 201 8.55 -0.91 -16.44
N LEU A 202 9.54 -0.98 -15.54
CA LEU A 202 9.98 0.15 -14.71
C LEU A 202 10.80 1.16 -15.52
N VAL A 203 10.22 1.64 -16.60
CA VAL A 203 10.88 2.56 -17.55
C VAL A 203 9.97 3.76 -17.80
N PRO A 204 10.45 5.00 -17.60
CA PRO A 204 9.72 6.21 -17.99
C PRO A 204 9.34 6.18 -19.48
N SER A 205 8.27 6.87 -19.84
CA SER A 205 7.79 6.92 -21.24
C SER A 205 8.86 7.42 -22.21
N LEU A 206 9.70 8.34 -21.76
CA LEU A 206 10.82 8.89 -22.55
C LEU A 206 11.82 7.80 -22.97
N PHE A 207 12.11 6.84 -22.11
CA PHE A 207 13.11 5.79 -22.32
C PHE A 207 12.57 4.52 -22.98
N ARG A 208 11.28 4.52 -23.38
CA ARG A 208 10.69 3.36 -24.07
C ARG A 208 11.27 3.20 -25.47
N LYS A 209 11.56 1.95 -25.83
CA LYS A 209 12.09 1.56 -27.12
C LYS A 209 10.99 1.00 -28.03
N ASP A 210 11.19 1.10 -29.32
CA ASP A 210 10.40 0.41 -30.35
C ASP A 210 10.80 -1.06 -30.46
N LYS A 211 10.16 -1.81 -31.37
CA LYS A 211 10.46 -3.22 -31.63
C LYS A 211 11.86 -3.43 -32.22
N SER A 212 12.47 -2.40 -32.77
CA SER A 212 13.83 -2.40 -33.34
C SER A 212 14.90 -2.02 -32.32
N GLY A 213 14.51 -1.68 -31.08
CA GLY A 213 15.44 -1.29 -30.02
C GLY A 213 15.79 0.20 -29.98
N ASN A 214 15.23 1.03 -30.87
CA ASN A 214 15.49 2.47 -30.90
C ASN A 214 14.61 3.19 -29.87
N TYR A 215 15.13 4.24 -29.23
CA TYR A 215 14.33 5.10 -28.37
C TYR A 215 13.25 5.82 -29.16
N LYS A 216 12.01 5.78 -28.65
CA LYS A 216 10.88 6.44 -29.31
C LYS A 216 10.94 7.96 -29.18
N PHE A 217 11.44 8.47 -28.04
CA PHE A 217 11.32 9.86 -27.66
C PHE A 217 12.62 10.50 -27.15
N LEU A 218 13.55 9.71 -26.57
CA LEU A 218 14.74 10.22 -25.86
C LEU A 218 15.60 11.16 -26.72
N ASP A 219 15.75 10.82 -27.99
CA ASP A 219 16.54 11.57 -28.95
C ASP A 219 16.02 13.00 -29.17
N ASN A 220 14.72 13.21 -28.99
CA ASN A 220 14.04 14.49 -29.20
C ASN A 220 13.57 15.13 -27.89
N GLU A 221 14.08 14.72 -26.73
CA GLU A 221 13.64 15.24 -25.42
C GLU A 221 13.68 16.76 -25.34
N ASN A 222 14.79 17.37 -25.76
CA ASN A 222 14.95 18.83 -25.72
C ASN A 222 14.00 19.57 -26.68
N LEU A 223 13.70 18.98 -27.83
CA LEU A 223 12.75 19.56 -28.78
C LEU A 223 11.34 19.51 -28.19
N MET A 224 10.91 18.36 -27.69
CA MET A 224 9.60 18.22 -27.03
C MET A 224 9.45 19.18 -25.85
N PHE A 225 10.52 19.32 -25.03
CA PHE A 225 10.54 20.23 -23.90
C PHE A 225 10.30 21.67 -24.33
N ASN A 226 11.02 22.14 -25.35
CA ASN A 226 10.92 23.52 -25.84
C ASN A 226 9.59 23.78 -26.56
N GLU A 227 9.14 22.89 -27.43
CA GLU A 227 7.87 23.02 -28.15
C GLU A 227 6.66 23.08 -27.19
N MET A 228 6.69 22.27 -26.12
CA MET A 228 5.61 22.30 -25.12
C MET A 228 5.54 23.65 -24.39
N ILE A 229 6.69 24.22 -24.01
CA ILE A 229 6.76 25.54 -23.37
C ILE A 229 6.36 26.65 -24.35
N LEU A 230 6.84 26.56 -25.60
CA LEU A 230 6.52 27.55 -26.63
C LEU A 230 5.00 27.59 -26.87
N SER A 231 4.38 26.47 -26.99
CA SER A 231 2.95 26.34 -27.29
C SER A 231 2.03 26.75 -26.12
N ASN A 232 2.52 26.63 -24.87
CA ASN A 232 1.71 26.82 -23.66
C ASN A 232 2.43 27.69 -22.61
N SER A 233 3.09 28.76 -23.03
CA SER A 233 3.98 29.56 -22.15
C SER A 233 3.30 30.10 -20.89
N SER A 234 2.01 30.44 -20.97
CA SER A 234 1.21 30.93 -19.83
C SER A 234 1.11 29.87 -18.72
N ASP A 235 0.93 28.58 -19.09
CA ASP A 235 0.75 27.50 -18.13
C ASP A 235 2.05 27.17 -17.39
N PHE A 236 3.20 27.46 -17.99
CA PHE A 236 4.53 27.26 -17.41
C PHE A 236 5.07 28.48 -16.66
N SER A 237 4.36 29.60 -16.64
CA SER A 237 4.84 30.86 -16.06
C SER A 237 5.12 30.79 -14.56
N THR A 238 4.46 29.92 -13.84
CA THR A 238 4.64 29.71 -12.40
C THR A 238 5.70 28.66 -12.05
N ASP A 239 6.20 27.92 -13.03
CA ASP A 239 7.17 26.85 -12.82
C ASP A 239 8.59 27.43 -12.74
N THR A 240 9.18 27.39 -11.56
CA THR A 240 10.47 28.03 -11.27
C THR A 240 11.68 27.16 -11.55
N SER A 241 11.49 25.84 -11.68
CA SER A 241 12.55 24.88 -11.95
C SER A 241 12.23 24.00 -13.15
N THR A 242 13.27 23.40 -13.73
CA THR A 242 13.11 22.43 -14.82
C THR A 242 12.33 21.20 -14.36
N LEU A 243 12.51 20.80 -13.10
CA LEU A 243 11.71 19.71 -12.52
C LEU A 243 10.21 20.05 -12.47
N ASP A 244 9.84 21.27 -12.05
CA ASP A 244 8.42 21.71 -12.03
C ASP A 244 7.83 21.60 -13.45
N LYS A 245 8.59 22.03 -14.47
CA LYS A 245 8.17 21.94 -15.88
C LYS A 245 8.01 20.49 -16.35
N LEU A 246 8.94 19.62 -16.02
CA LEU A 246 8.85 18.18 -16.35
C LEU A 246 7.63 17.52 -15.68
N VAL A 247 7.36 17.84 -14.41
CA VAL A 247 6.18 17.35 -13.68
C VAL A 247 4.89 17.81 -14.36
N ARG A 248 4.82 19.07 -14.80
CA ARG A 248 3.67 19.60 -15.57
C ARG A 248 3.53 18.91 -16.92
N MET A 249 4.62 18.72 -17.67
CA MET A 249 4.64 17.99 -18.93
C MET A 249 4.14 16.54 -18.78
N GLN A 250 4.63 15.84 -17.76
CA GLN A 250 4.16 14.48 -17.41
C GLN A 250 2.66 14.47 -17.12
N HIS A 251 2.16 15.48 -16.42
CA HIS A 251 0.75 15.63 -16.13
C HIS A 251 -0.13 15.68 -17.39
N TYR A 252 0.36 16.34 -18.43
CA TYR A 252 -0.29 16.42 -19.74
C TYR A 252 0.14 15.30 -20.71
N SER A 253 0.68 14.20 -20.16
CA SER A 253 1.05 12.99 -20.91
C SER A 253 2.18 13.17 -21.92
N LEU A 254 2.96 14.25 -21.84
CA LEU A 254 4.19 14.35 -22.63
C LEU A 254 5.22 13.36 -22.07
N PRO A 255 5.91 12.59 -22.91
CA PRO A 255 6.98 11.70 -22.44
C PRO A 255 8.10 12.46 -21.73
N THR A 256 8.35 12.10 -20.48
CA THR A 256 9.43 12.68 -19.65
C THR A 256 10.31 11.60 -19.03
N ARG A 257 11.40 12.01 -18.37
CA ARG A 257 12.28 11.14 -17.57
C ARG A 257 11.75 10.80 -16.18
N LEU A 258 10.50 11.14 -15.89
CA LEU A 258 9.83 10.85 -14.64
C LEU A 258 9.05 9.54 -14.73
N LEU A 259 9.08 8.76 -13.66
CA LEU A 259 8.21 7.61 -13.45
C LEU A 259 7.36 7.90 -12.20
N ASP A 260 6.04 7.98 -12.37
CA ASP A 260 5.11 8.25 -11.27
C ASP A 260 5.11 7.13 -10.25
N ILE A 261 5.21 7.49 -9.00
CA ILE A 261 5.02 6.62 -7.84
C ILE A 261 4.10 7.32 -6.84
N THR A 262 3.43 6.58 -5.98
CA THR A 262 2.53 7.13 -4.97
C THR A 262 2.88 6.61 -3.58
N SER A 263 2.66 7.42 -2.55
CA SER A 263 2.73 6.96 -1.17
C SER A 263 1.43 6.28 -0.69
N ASN A 264 0.36 6.31 -1.50
CA ASN A 264 -0.91 5.66 -1.18
C ASN A 264 -1.02 4.30 -1.89
N PRO A 265 -0.96 3.17 -1.18
CA PRO A 265 -1.04 1.84 -1.78
C PRO A 265 -2.36 1.60 -2.53
N LEU A 266 -3.49 2.15 -2.07
CA LEU A 266 -4.78 1.95 -2.71
C LEU A 266 -4.88 2.69 -4.06
N ILE A 267 -4.20 3.81 -4.22
CA ILE A 267 -4.07 4.50 -5.52
C ILE A 267 -3.28 3.62 -6.51
N ALA A 268 -2.19 2.98 -6.06
CA ALA A 268 -1.46 2.04 -6.90
C ALA A 268 -2.31 0.82 -7.30
N LEU A 269 -3.11 0.28 -6.36
CA LEU A 269 -4.04 -0.80 -6.64
C LEU A 269 -5.09 -0.38 -7.69
N TYR A 270 -5.64 0.82 -7.57
CA TYR A 270 -6.55 1.39 -8.55
C TYR A 270 -5.91 1.41 -9.95
N PHE A 271 -4.68 1.91 -10.10
CA PHE A 271 -3.98 1.92 -11.39
C PHE A 271 -3.69 0.51 -11.94
N ALA A 272 -3.46 -0.48 -11.08
CA ALA A 272 -3.27 -1.86 -11.50
C ALA A 272 -4.57 -2.49 -12.07
N CYS A 273 -5.74 -1.93 -11.72
CA CYS A 273 -7.05 -2.46 -12.08
C CYS A 273 -7.79 -1.63 -13.15
N SER A 274 -7.55 -0.31 -13.27
CA SER A 274 -8.44 0.64 -13.96
C SER A 274 -8.42 0.58 -15.51
N SER A 275 -7.50 -0.15 -16.14
CA SER A 275 -7.43 -0.23 -17.60
C SER A 275 -8.47 -1.21 -18.16
N ILE A 276 -9.47 -0.69 -18.87
CA ILE A 276 -10.58 -1.48 -19.43
C ILE A 276 -10.06 -2.59 -20.37
N ASP A 277 -9.11 -2.25 -21.24
CA ASP A 277 -8.55 -3.20 -22.24
C ASP A 277 -7.71 -4.33 -21.60
N LYS A 278 -7.38 -4.21 -20.31
CA LYS A 278 -6.48 -5.13 -19.58
C LYS A 278 -7.18 -5.84 -18.42
N MET A 279 -8.52 -5.86 -18.38
CA MET A 279 -9.30 -6.45 -17.28
C MET A 279 -9.04 -7.96 -17.10
N SER A 280 -8.83 -8.69 -18.18
CA SER A 280 -8.59 -10.15 -18.16
C SER A 280 -7.12 -10.53 -17.94
N ILE A 281 -6.21 -9.54 -17.90
CA ILE A 281 -4.77 -9.76 -17.75
C ILE A 281 -4.36 -9.48 -16.32
N ASP A 282 -3.47 -10.31 -15.74
CA ASP A 282 -2.92 -10.04 -14.41
C ASP A 282 -2.24 -8.67 -14.37
N GLY A 283 -2.65 -7.83 -13.41
CA GLY A 283 -1.93 -6.61 -13.07
C GLY A 283 -0.85 -6.87 -12.03
N GLU A 284 -0.13 -5.83 -11.67
CA GLU A 284 0.78 -5.87 -10.54
C GLU A 284 0.82 -4.52 -9.80
N VAL A 285 1.08 -4.58 -8.50
CA VAL A 285 1.55 -3.42 -7.75
C VAL A 285 3.01 -3.64 -7.39
N ILE A 286 3.80 -2.64 -7.75
CA ILE A 286 5.22 -2.59 -7.44
C ILE A 286 5.38 -1.76 -6.18
N VAL A 287 6.13 -2.30 -5.22
CA VAL A 287 6.44 -1.71 -3.92
C VAL A 287 7.91 -1.31 -3.94
N PHE A 288 8.18 -0.02 -3.77
CA PHE A 288 9.52 0.55 -3.69
C PHE A 288 9.84 0.90 -2.24
N ASN A 289 10.80 0.22 -1.64
CA ASN A 289 11.36 0.59 -0.36
C ASN A 289 12.61 1.44 -0.61
N VAL A 290 12.48 2.74 -0.44
CA VAL A 290 13.54 3.72 -0.76
C VAL A 290 14.22 4.16 0.52
N ASN A 291 15.56 4.08 0.57
CA ASN A 291 16.34 4.60 1.66
C ASN A 291 16.05 6.11 1.85
N LYS A 292 15.78 6.53 3.09
CA LYS A 292 15.45 7.93 3.41
C LYS A 292 16.50 8.93 2.95
N SER A 293 17.78 8.55 2.97
CA SER A 293 18.90 9.38 2.50
C SER A 293 18.85 9.64 0.98
N HIS A 294 18.24 8.71 0.22
CA HIS A 294 18.11 8.77 -1.25
C HIS A 294 16.86 9.55 -1.70
N ILE A 295 15.96 9.90 -0.78
CA ILE A 295 14.78 10.72 -1.09
C ILE A 295 15.17 12.19 -1.04
N LYS A 296 14.98 12.87 -2.16
CA LYS A 296 15.30 14.30 -2.27
C LYS A 296 14.02 15.12 -2.48
N TYR A 297 14.11 16.39 -2.12
CA TYR A 297 13.06 17.36 -2.42
C TYR A 297 13.32 18.05 -3.76
N PHE A 298 12.29 18.69 -4.27
CA PHE A 298 12.28 19.38 -5.56
C PHE A 298 13.43 20.39 -5.77
N ASP A 299 13.98 20.93 -4.71
CA ASP A 299 15.03 21.95 -4.70
C ASP A 299 16.43 21.40 -4.46
N SER A 300 16.61 20.08 -4.44
CA SER A 300 17.95 19.48 -4.25
C SER A 300 18.83 19.71 -5.50
N ASP A 301 20.14 19.86 -5.26
CA ASP A 301 21.11 20.06 -6.34
C ASP A 301 21.15 18.87 -7.31
N LYS A 302 21.09 17.66 -6.78
CA LYS A 302 21.03 16.43 -7.57
C LYS A 302 19.80 16.39 -8.48
N ALA A 303 18.63 16.78 -7.97
CA ALA A 303 17.41 16.84 -8.78
C ALA A 303 17.54 17.90 -9.90
N SER A 304 18.13 19.06 -9.60
CA SER A 304 18.39 20.08 -10.62
C SER A 304 19.38 19.61 -11.70
N CYS A 305 20.45 18.91 -11.32
CA CYS A 305 21.41 18.36 -12.28
C CYS A 305 20.73 17.38 -13.24
N ILE A 306 19.96 16.41 -12.72
CA ILE A 306 19.31 15.38 -13.54
C ILE A 306 18.20 15.98 -14.40
N SER A 307 17.34 16.85 -13.85
CA SER A 307 16.21 17.41 -14.59
C SER A 307 16.67 18.30 -15.76
N ASN A 308 17.75 19.07 -15.60
CA ASN A 308 18.29 19.92 -16.65
C ASN A 308 18.92 19.16 -17.83
N LEU A 309 19.15 17.84 -17.73
CA LEU A 309 19.49 17.00 -18.88
C LEU A 309 18.42 17.09 -19.99
N ALA A 310 17.16 17.38 -19.63
CA ALA A 310 16.08 17.55 -20.59
C ALA A 310 16.29 18.71 -21.58
N LYS A 311 17.07 19.73 -21.19
CA LYS A 311 17.38 20.89 -22.04
C LYS A 311 18.54 20.62 -23.01
N LEU A 312 19.37 19.60 -22.76
CA LEU A 312 20.49 19.27 -23.65
C LEU A 312 20.01 18.58 -24.92
N SER A 313 20.60 18.94 -26.05
CA SER A 313 20.37 18.25 -27.32
C SER A 313 20.84 16.80 -27.28
N LYS A 314 20.36 15.95 -28.20
CA LYS A 314 20.85 14.57 -28.35
C LYS A 314 22.39 14.56 -28.48
N ARG A 315 22.93 15.38 -29.39
CA ARG A 315 24.39 15.48 -29.62
C ARG A 315 25.14 15.89 -28.35
N ASP A 316 24.60 16.82 -27.57
CA ASP A 316 25.25 17.21 -26.31
C ASP A 316 25.26 16.04 -25.31
N LYS A 317 24.16 15.30 -25.16
CA LYS A 317 24.10 14.14 -24.26
C LYS A 317 25.09 13.05 -24.68
N GLU A 318 25.19 12.74 -25.97
CA GLU A 318 26.14 11.76 -26.51
C GLU A 318 27.60 12.18 -26.31
N ASN A 319 27.88 13.47 -26.19
CA ASN A 319 29.20 13.99 -25.95
C ASN A 319 29.59 14.07 -24.47
N ILE A 320 28.74 13.68 -23.54
CA ILE A 320 29.11 13.61 -22.13
C ILE A 320 30.02 12.39 -21.93
N VAL A 321 31.25 12.63 -21.53
CA VAL A 321 32.20 11.59 -21.16
C VAL A 321 32.22 11.47 -19.64
N PHE A 322 31.74 10.36 -19.12
CA PHE A 322 31.69 10.14 -17.68
C PHE A 322 33.07 9.69 -17.18
N HIS A 323 33.74 10.58 -16.48
CA HIS A 323 35.00 10.33 -15.81
C HIS A 323 34.80 10.18 -14.31
N SER A 324 35.66 9.39 -13.66
CA SER A 324 35.71 9.29 -12.20
C SER A 324 36.24 10.56 -11.53
N ASP A 325 37.11 11.30 -12.24
CA ASP A 325 37.65 12.57 -11.77
C ASP A 325 36.64 13.70 -11.99
N ILE A 326 36.21 14.33 -10.89
CA ILE A 326 35.18 15.38 -10.89
C ILE A 326 35.69 16.66 -11.59
N GLU A 327 37.00 17.01 -11.46
CA GLU A 327 37.53 18.22 -12.05
C GLU A 327 37.62 18.09 -13.58
N GLU A 328 38.12 16.95 -14.08
CA GLU A 328 38.15 16.68 -15.52
C GLU A 328 36.72 16.59 -16.10
N PHE A 329 35.77 16.00 -15.37
CA PHE A 329 34.37 15.97 -15.80
C PHE A 329 33.83 17.38 -16.00
N ASN A 330 34.03 18.28 -15.04
CA ASN A 330 33.48 19.63 -15.07
C ASN A 330 34.17 20.59 -16.06
N LYS A 331 35.35 20.23 -16.64
CA LYS A 331 36.00 20.98 -17.71
C LYS A 331 35.36 20.78 -19.09
N GLN A 332 34.52 19.78 -19.26
CA GLN A 332 33.87 19.47 -20.53
C GLN A 332 32.94 20.61 -20.96
N GLN A 333 32.98 21.01 -22.22
CA GLN A 333 32.11 22.08 -22.77
C GLN A 333 30.60 21.76 -22.58
N VAL A 334 30.21 20.49 -22.75
CA VAL A 334 28.85 20.07 -22.59
C VAL A 334 28.40 20.17 -21.14
N VAL A 335 29.27 19.84 -20.18
CA VAL A 335 28.99 19.99 -18.74
C VAL A 335 28.87 21.47 -18.36
N GLY A 336 29.72 22.33 -18.95
CA GLY A 336 29.59 23.79 -18.83
C GLY A 336 28.25 24.30 -19.33
N ARG A 337 27.70 23.76 -20.43
CA ARG A 337 26.34 24.09 -20.91
C ARG A 337 25.24 23.62 -19.94
N LEU A 338 25.36 22.41 -19.41
CA LEU A 338 24.45 21.89 -18.40
C LEU A 338 24.48 22.77 -17.14
N LEU A 339 25.67 23.14 -16.68
CA LEU A 339 25.85 24.05 -15.55
C LEU A 339 25.16 25.40 -15.80
N HIS A 340 25.27 25.96 -17.02
CA HIS A 340 24.57 27.18 -17.37
C HIS A 340 23.04 27.06 -17.18
N TYR A 341 22.43 25.96 -17.64
CA TYR A 341 21.00 25.70 -17.45
C TYR A 341 20.60 25.53 -15.97
N ILE A 342 21.48 24.92 -15.16
CA ILE A 342 21.26 24.77 -13.72
C ILE A 342 21.31 26.15 -13.04
N MET A 343 22.26 26.99 -13.40
CA MET A 343 22.42 28.33 -12.83
C MET A 343 21.31 29.30 -13.22
N GLU A 344 20.58 29.09 -14.33
CA GLU A 344 19.36 29.84 -14.65
C GLU A 344 18.28 29.71 -13.56
N GLU A 345 18.17 28.54 -12.92
CA GLU A 345 17.20 28.30 -11.84
C GLU A 345 17.83 28.37 -10.44
N LYS A 346 19.16 28.21 -10.36
CA LYS A 346 19.96 28.25 -9.12
C LYS A 346 21.21 29.11 -9.31
N PRO A 347 21.11 30.43 -9.25
CA PRO A 347 22.23 31.33 -9.55
C PRO A 347 23.49 31.11 -8.71
N PHE A 348 23.34 30.56 -7.50
CA PHE A 348 24.45 30.29 -6.58
C PHE A 348 24.92 28.83 -6.58
N PHE A 349 24.50 28.03 -7.58
CA PHE A 349 24.97 26.64 -7.70
C PHE A 349 26.49 26.59 -7.86
N GLN A 350 27.15 25.79 -7.03
CA GLN A 350 28.60 25.60 -7.18
C GLN A 350 28.91 24.84 -8.48
N PRO A 351 29.87 25.29 -9.30
CA PRO A 351 30.18 24.66 -10.58
C PRO A 351 30.94 23.33 -10.41
N ARG A 352 30.29 22.38 -9.71
CA ARG A 352 30.84 21.08 -9.38
C ARG A 352 29.75 20.01 -9.45
N ILE A 353 29.53 19.49 -10.66
CA ILE A 353 28.60 18.40 -10.90
C ILE A 353 29.30 17.07 -10.62
N ILE A 354 28.69 16.19 -9.86
CA ILE A 354 29.19 14.84 -9.58
C ILE A 354 28.74 13.91 -10.72
N PRO A 355 29.65 13.27 -11.46
CA PRO A 355 29.30 12.46 -12.64
C PRO A 355 28.29 11.36 -12.34
N THR A 356 28.48 10.63 -11.25
CA THR A 356 27.60 9.53 -10.85
C THR A 356 26.18 10.00 -10.54
N ASP A 357 26.01 11.24 -10.06
CA ASP A 357 24.68 11.81 -9.79
C ASP A 357 23.85 11.96 -11.06
N LEU A 358 24.49 12.24 -12.22
CA LEU A 358 23.79 12.35 -13.49
C LEU A 358 23.32 11.00 -14.07
N GLN A 359 23.88 9.89 -13.61
CA GLN A 359 23.54 8.54 -14.06
C GLN A 359 22.57 7.82 -13.11
N ASP A 360 22.24 8.47 -12.00
CA ASP A 360 21.41 7.86 -10.94
C ASP A 360 19.92 7.92 -11.24
N ILE A 361 19.15 7.14 -10.46
CA ILE A 361 17.68 7.18 -10.39
C ILE A 361 17.27 7.70 -9.03
N LEU A 362 16.77 8.92 -8.98
CA LEU A 362 16.51 9.65 -7.77
C LEU A 362 15.01 9.60 -7.39
N CYS A 363 14.69 9.22 -6.18
CA CYS A 363 13.35 9.41 -5.64
C CYS A 363 13.15 10.88 -5.25
N VAL A 364 12.22 11.59 -5.93
CA VAL A 364 12.02 13.01 -5.73
C VAL A 364 10.59 13.33 -5.33
N LYS A 365 10.45 14.17 -4.29
CA LYS A 365 9.18 14.78 -3.89
C LYS A 365 9.05 16.14 -4.53
N SER A 366 8.10 16.27 -5.47
CA SER A 366 7.80 17.54 -6.14
C SER A 366 6.91 18.45 -5.30
N LYS A 367 6.80 19.73 -5.71
CA LYS A 367 5.77 20.63 -5.19
C LYS A 367 4.39 20.07 -5.54
N ARG A 368 3.45 20.21 -4.62
CA ARG A 368 2.04 19.83 -4.84
C ARG A 368 1.32 20.95 -5.63
N SER A 369 1.76 21.19 -6.85
CA SER A 369 1.32 22.33 -7.67
C SER A 369 -0.01 22.13 -8.40
N ASN A 370 -0.51 20.89 -8.46
CA ASN A 370 -1.79 20.59 -9.12
C ASN A 370 -2.64 19.57 -8.35
N SER A 371 -3.94 19.54 -8.67
CA SER A 371 -4.94 18.71 -8.01
C SER A 371 -4.66 17.21 -8.16
N ARG A 372 -4.15 16.76 -9.32
CA ARG A 372 -3.83 15.35 -9.58
C ARG A 372 -2.69 14.85 -8.69
N ILE A 373 -1.59 15.60 -8.55
CA ILE A 373 -0.47 15.21 -7.66
C ILE A 373 -0.97 15.12 -6.22
N ASN A 374 -1.87 16.02 -5.81
CA ASN A 374 -2.46 16.01 -4.48
C ASN A 374 -3.34 14.77 -4.25
N SER A 375 -4.27 14.48 -5.18
CA SER A 375 -5.19 13.33 -5.05
C SER A 375 -4.47 11.98 -5.10
N GLN A 376 -3.42 11.90 -5.91
CA GLN A 376 -2.64 10.67 -6.07
C GLN A 376 -1.50 10.50 -5.06
N SER A 377 -1.29 11.46 -4.15
CA SER A 377 -0.16 11.45 -3.19
C SER A 377 1.18 11.19 -3.88
N GLY A 378 1.38 11.85 -5.03
CA GLY A 378 2.41 11.55 -5.99
C GLY A 378 3.83 11.93 -5.54
N ALA A 379 4.79 11.11 -5.92
CA ALA A 379 6.21 11.35 -5.97
C ALA A 379 6.74 10.78 -7.30
N PHE A 380 8.01 10.95 -7.60
CA PHE A 380 8.58 10.52 -8.86
C PHE A 380 9.92 9.81 -8.66
N LEU A 381 10.19 8.82 -9.51
CA LEU A 381 11.56 8.41 -9.78
C LEU A 381 12.05 9.21 -10.99
N LEU A 382 13.07 10.04 -10.78
CA LEU A 382 13.70 10.89 -11.79
C LEU A 382 14.92 10.13 -12.33
N PHE A 383 14.91 9.80 -13.62
CA PHE A 383 15.92 9.01 -14.28
C PHE A 383 17.03 9.91 -14.85
N GLY A 384 18.28 9.60 -14.52
CA GLY A 384 19.46 10.26 -15.02
C GLY A 384 19.78 9.95 -16.48
N HIS A 385 21.00 10.25 -16.89
CA HIS A 385 21.47 10.01 -18.24
C HIS A 385 21.51 8.50 -18.54
N GLU A 386 20.65 8.04 -19.46
CA GLU A 386 20.51 6.64 -19.86
C GLU A 386 20.34 5.65 -18.69
N ALA A 387 19.86 6.14 -17.55
CA ALA A 387 19.66 5.31 -16.37
C ALA A 387 18.63 4.21 -16.64
N VAL A 388 18.93 3.00 -16.20
CA VAL A 388 18.07 1.82 -16.31
C VAL A 388 17.85 1.27 -14.91
N MET A 389 16.58 1.08 -14.55
CA MET A 389 16.23 0.41 -13.31
C MET A 389 16.17 -1.10 -13.52
N ASP A 390 16.93 -1.85 -12.73
CA ASP A 390 16.77 -3.30 -12.68
C ASP A 390 15.39 -3.66 -12.10
N GLU A 391 14.83 -4.78 -12.54
CA GLU A 391 13.52 -5.26 -12.07
C GLU A 391 13.52 -5.60 -10.56
N LYS A 392 14.68 -5.78 -9.95
CA LYS A 392 14.90 -5.97 -8.50
C LYS A 392 15.20 -4.68 -7.75
N GLY A 393 15.36 -3.56 -8.47
CA GLY A 393 15.71 -2.25 -7.91
C GLY A 393 17.19 -1.92 -8.02
N THR A 394 17.64 -1.02 -7.16
CA THR A 394 19.04 -0.56 -7.03
C THR A 394 19.51 -0.76 -5.59
N GLU A 395 20.74 -0.38 -5.26
CA GLU A 395 21.26 -0.43 -3.89
C GLU A 395 20.39 0.37 -2.90
N ASP A 396 19.87 1.53 -3.33
CA ASP A 396 19.05 2.43 -2.50
C ASP A 396 17.54 2.24 -2.66
N ILE A 397 17.09 1.45 -3.64
CA ILE A 397 15.67 1.24 -3.96
C ILE A 397 15.40 -0.26 -4.10
N GLU A 398 14.89 -0.90 -3.04
CA GLU A 398 14.43 -2.28 -3.10
C GLU A 398 13.07 -2.37 -3.79
N VAL A 399 12.90 -3.31 -4.73
CA VAL A 399 11.65 -3.53 -5.47
C VAL A 399 11.04 -4.87 -5.08
N LYS A 400 9.75 -4.84 -4.65
CA LYS A 400 8.91 -6.02 -4.44
C LYS A 400 7.67 -5.92 -5.32
N ARG A 401 7.03 -7.06 -5.63
CA ARG A 401 5.88 -7.10 -6.55
C ARG A 401 4.73 -7.90 -5.97
N ILE A 402 3.52 -7.41 -6.17
CA ILE A 402 2.26 -8.06 -5.80
C ILE A 402 1.45 -8.25 -7.09
N THR A 403 1.14 -9.48 -7.44
CA THR A 403 0.29 -9.77 -8.61
C THR A 403 -1.19 -9.54 -8.26
N ILE A 404 -1.92 -8.85 -9.13
CA ILE A 404 -3.32 -8.45 -8.95
C ILE A 404 -4.20 -9.22 -9.92
N ARG A 405 -5.24 -9.90 -9.39
CA ARG A 405 -6.31 -10.57 -10.12
C ARG A 405 -7.67 -10.05 -9.69
N ASN A 406 -8.74 -10.48 -10.35
CA ASN A 406 -10.12 -10.07 -10.04
C ASN A 406 -10.28 -8.55 -10.01
N LYS A 407 -9.76 -7.90 -11.04
CA LYS A 407 -9.66 -6.44 -11.10
C LYS A 407 -10.99 -5.73 -10.97
N LYS A 408 -12.05 -6.30 -11.54
CA LYS A 408 -13.39 -5.71 -11.50
C LYS A 408 -13.90 -5.65 -10.07
N GLU A 409 -13.84 -6.77 -9.36
CA GLU A 409 -14.26 -6.88 -7.96
C GLU A 409 -13.45 -5.94 -7.07
N ILE A 410 -12.13 -5.82 -7.31
CA ILE A 410 -11.27 -4.87 -6.60
C ILE A 410 -11.67 -3.41 -6.87
N LEU A 411 -12.05 -3.07 -8.11
CA LEU A 411 -12.52 -1.72 -8.43
C LEU A 411 -13.85 -1.39 -7.72
N ASP A 412 -14.75 -2.36 -7.65
CA ASP A 412 -16.02 -2.22 -6.93
C ASP A 412 -15.77 -2.00 -5.41
N GLU A 413 -14.84 -2.76 -4.82
CA GLU A 413 -14.41 -2.58 -3.41
C GLU A 413 -13.71 -1.23 -3.19
N LEU A 414 -12.87 -0.76 -4.13
CA LEU A 414 -12.21 0.54 -4.06
C LEU A 414 -13.21 1.70 -4.18
N ASP A 415 -14.26 1.56 -4.99
CA ASP A 415 -15.31 2.57 -5.10
C ASP A 415 -16.08 2.77 -3.78
N VAL A 416 -16.34 1.69 -3.05
CA VAL A 416 -16.90 1.76 -1.68
C VAL A 416 -16.00 2.58 -0.73
N LEU A 417 -14.67 2.53 -0.94
CA LEU A 417 -13.69 3.32 -0.20
C LEU A 417 -13.48 4.74 -0.78
N ASN A 418 -14.33 5.15 -1.73
CA ASN A 418 -14.23 6.42 -2.45
C ASN A 418 -12.91 6.59 -3.23
N ILE A 419 -12.37 5.49 -3.75
CA ILE A 419 -11.21 5.49 -4.65
C ILE A 419 -11.70 5.04 -6.03
N ASN A 420 -11.98 6.02 -6.87
CA ASN A 420 -12.59 5.85 -8.19
C ASN A 420 -12.06 6.88 -9.18
N ASP A 421 -12.53 6.85 -10.42
CA ASP A 421 -12.06 7.74 -11.49
C ASP A 421 -12.21 9.23 -11.14
N SER A 422 -13.29 9.62 -10.44
CA SER A 422 -13.53 11.01 -10.09
C SER A 422 -12.62 11.52 -8.96
N THR A 423 -12.21 10.68 -8.03
CA THR A 423 -11.35 11.05 -6.91
C THR A 423 -9.86 10.94 -7.23
N VAL A 424 -9.48 9.96 -8.07
CA VAL A 424 -8.10 9.76 -8.53
C VAL A 424 -7.72 10.78 -9.62
N PHE A 425 -8.67 11.14 -10.47
CA PHE A 425 -8.52 12.16 -11.52
C PHE A 425 -9.55 13.29 -11.31
N PRO A 426 -9.29 14.24 -10.42
CA PRO A 426 -10.26 15.24 -10.00
C PRO A 426 -10.45 16.35 -11.07
N TYR A 427 -10.75 15.94 -12.30
CA TYR A 427 -11.14 16.82 -13.39
C TYR A 427 -12.64 16.74 -13.62
N ILE A 428 -13.24 17.86 -14.01
CA ILE A 428 -14.68 17.93 -14.21
C ILE A 428 -15.18 16.92 -15.24
N GLU A 429 -14.39 16.63 -16.28
CA GLU A 429 -14.72 15.67 -17.32
C GLU A 429 -14.77 14.23 -16.78
N ASN A 430 -13.83 13.85 -15.91
CA ASN A 430 -13.80 12.52 -15.30
C ASN A 430 -14.92 12.38 -14.27
N THR A 431 -15.16 13.42 -13.48
CA THR A 431 -16.28 13.44 -12.53
C THR A 431 -17.62 13.32 -13.25
N ALA A 432 -17.82 14.06 -14.35
CA ALA A 432 -19.04 13.99 -15.15
C ALA A 432 -19.24 12.58 -15.75
N ARG A 433 -18.18 11.96 -16.28
CA ARG A 433 -18.21 10.60 -16.83
C ARG A 433 -18.53 9.56 -15.75
N TYR A 434 -17.90 9.65 -14.57
CA TYR A 434 -18.17 8.78 -13.45
C TYR A 434 -19.62 8.89 -12.98
N ILE A 435 -20.16 10.11 -12.85
CA ILE A 435 -21.56 10.33 -12.49
C ILE A 435 -22.48 9.73 -13.56
N ALA A 436 -22.23 9.98 -14.84
CA ALA A 436 -23.04 9.45 -15.93
C ALA A 436 -23.10 7.93 -15.91
N ALA A 437 -21.96 7.25 -15.74
CA ALA A 437 -21.89 5.79 -15.67
C ALA A 437 -22.66 5.23 -14.46
N LYS A 438 -22.70 5.94 -13.34
CA LYS A 438 -23.43 5.53 -12.13
C LYS A 438 -24.96 5.57 -12.30
N PHE A 439 -25.45 6.43 -13.20
CA PHE A 439 -26.89 6.60 -13.48
C PHE A 439 -27.30 6.08 -14.86
N GLU A 440 -26.39 5.38 -15.55
CA GLU A 440 -26.71 4.73 -16.82
C GLU A 440 -27.74 3.62 -16.58
N PHE A 441 -28.84 3.66 -17.34
CA PHE A 441 -29.90 2.65 -17.23
C PHE A 441 -29.43 1.35 -17.92
N ILE A 442 -28.97 0.41 -17.13
CA ILE A 442 -28.67 -0.94 -17.63
C ILE A 442 -30.01 -1.69 -17.63
N ASN A 443 -30.58 -1.94 -18.83
CA ASN A 443 -31.71 -2.83 -18.98
C ASN A 443 -31.32 -4.21 -18.42
N PRO A 444 -32.12 -4.78 -17.49
CA PRO A 444 -31.80 -6.06 -16.85
C PRO A 444 -31.81 -7.23 -17.85
#